data_7c6c42b91100e14468a7db6fa9b61ef0
#
_entry.id   7c6c42b91100e14468a7db6fa9b61ef0
#
_cell.length_a   1.000
_cell.length_b   1.000
_cell.length_c   1.000
_cell.angle_alpha   90.00
_cell.angle_beta   90.00
_cell.angle_gamma   90.00
#
_symmetry.space_group_name_H-M   'P 1'
#
loop_
_entity.id
_entity.type
_entity.pdbx_description
1 polymer ?
#
loop_
_entity_poly.entity_id
_entity_poly.type
_entity_poly.pdbx_seq_one_letter_code
_entity_poly.pdbx_strand_id
1 'polypeptide(L)'
;AYLIKPVLDEIFIKKDAAMLTILPLALVVVYFAKSLGGFLEAYYISFIGKDIVRRVRDSLLSSIMEADIAFFVKARSGELISRLTNDIGRIQSAVSSYLATMIKEGLTAVGLIGMVIYQSPKLAFIGLVVLPIAFYPLTLLANRMRKLSKKSQEINSDITAHLSEIFNNIEMIKAGCTENYEAKRFMSHTANSLKIDMKSVKTAEAVNPLMEILGAVAAAVVIYVGGMEVMENRLSVGEFFSFLTALFLLYTPIRQLSSVFNKFQDAIAA
;
A
#
# COMPACT_ATOMS: atom_id res chain seq x y z
N ALA A 1 -0.13 -21.85 -1.00
CA ALA A 1 0.43 -22.30 -2.27
C ALA A 1 0.86 -23.78 -2.21
N TYR A 2 1.73 -24.16 -1.29
CA TYR A 2 2.28 -25.55 -1.24
C TYR A 2 1.23 -26.66 -1.16
N LEU A 3 0.13 -26.46 -0.43
CA LEU A 3 -0.94 -27.46 -0.29
C LEU A 3 -1.70 -27.78 -1.59
N ILE A 4 -1.56 -26.95 -2.61
CA ILE A 4 -2.21 -27.19 -3.91
C ILE A 4 -1.59 -28.39 -4.63
N LYS A 5 -0.26 -28.55 -4.51
CA LYS A 5 0.44 -29.69 -5.11
C LYS A 5 -0.13 -31.03 -4.65
N PRO A 6 -0.14 -31.37 -3.35
CA PRO A 6 -0.69 -32.64 -2.90
C PRO A 6 -2.20 -32.79 -3.18
N VAL A 7 -2.97 -31.70 -3.18
CA VAL A 7 -4.40 -31.78 -3.56
C VAL A 7 -4.55 -32.26 -5.00
N LEU A 8 -3.80 -31.69 -5.95
CA LEU A 8 -3.92 -32.08 -7.35
C LEU A 8 -3.27 -33.44 -7.65
N ASP A 9 -2.08 -33.67 -7.13
CA ASP A 9 -1.32 -34.88 -7.47
C ASP A 9 -1.86 -36.12 -6.73
N GLU A 10 -2.20 -36.03 -5.42
CA GLU A 10 -2.63 -37.19 -4.65
C GLU A 10 -4.16 -37.45 -4.78
N ILE A 11 -5.00 -36.39 -4.72
CA ILE A 11 -6.45 -36.59 -4.78
C ILE A 11 -6.92 -36.79 -6.21
N PHE A 12 -6.57 -35.87 -7.13
CA PHE A 12 -7.16 -35.87 -8.48
C PHE A 12 -6.43 -36.79 -9.45
N ILE A 13 -5.10 -36.91 -9.36
CA ILE A 13 -4.34 -37.77 -10.28
C ILE A 13 -4.26 -39.19 -9.73
N LYS A 14 -3.80 -39.39 -8.48
CA LYS A 14 -3.64 -40.72 -7.88
C LYS A 14 -4.94 -41.28 -7.30
N LYS A 15 -5.98 -40.46 -7.09
CA LYS A 15 -7.29 -40.84 -6.53
C LYS A 15 -7.20 -41.48 -5.14
N ASP A 16 -6.30 -41.00 -4.30
CA ASP A 16 -6.11 -41.48 -2.94
C ASP A 16 -7.24 -41.01 -2.01
N ALA A 17 -8.09 -41.98 -1.58
CA ALA A 17 -9.25 -41.69 -0.72
C ALA A 17 -8.85 -41.23 0.70
N ALA A 18 -7.68 -41.64 1.22
CA ALA A 18 -7.20 -41.22 2.52
C ALA A 18 -6.82 -39.73 2.49
N MET A 19 -6.13 -39.29 1.44
CA MET A 19 -5.75 -37.92 1.25
C MET A 19 -6.96 -36.98 1.01
N LEU A 20 -8.05 -37.47 0.45
CA LEU A 20 -9.31 -36.74 0.27
C LEU A 20 -9.91 -36.28 1.61
N THR A 21 -9.68 -37.02 2.70
CA THR A 21 -10.17 -36.64 4.04
C THR A 21 -9.14 -35.82 4.82
N ILE A 22 -7.87 -36.15 4.69
CA ILE A 22 -6.78 -35.53 5.49
C ILE A 22 -6.49 -34.11 4.99
N LEU A 23 -6.40 -33.88 3.67
CA LEU A 23 -5.99 -32.59 3.12
C LEU A 23 -6.99 -31.45 3.37
N PRO A 24 -8.32 -31.63 3.25
CA PRO A 24 -9.27 -30.60 3.62
C PRO A 24 -9.20 -30.24 5.12
N LEU A 25 -9.06 -31.25 5.99
CA LEU A 25 -8.91 -31.03 7.42
C LEU A 25 -7.62 -30.26 7.74
N ALA A 26 -6.50 -30.67 7.15
CA ALA A 26 -5.22 -29.97 7.27
C ALA A 26 -5.32 -28.51 6.80
N LEU A 27 -6.05 -28.26 5.72
CA LEU A 27 -6.27 -26.92 5.21
C LEU A 27 -7.03 -26.05 6.22
N VAL A 28 -8.10 -26.57 6.82
CA VAL A 28 -8.86 -25.86 7.88
C VAL A 28 -7.96 -25.56 9.07
N VAL A 29 -7.17 -26.52 9.55
CA VAL A 29 -6.23 -26.33 10.67
C VAL A 29 -5.18 -25.26 10.35
N VAL A 30 -4.59 -25.28 9.16
CA VAL A 30 -3.60 -24.30 8.73
C VAL A 30 -4.20 -22.90 8.65
N TYR A 31 -5.41 -22.77 8.08
CA TYR A 31 -6.09 -21.46 8.00
C TYR A 31 -6.52 -20.96 9.38
N PHE A 32 -6.95 -21.84 10.27
CA PHE A 32 -7.28 -21.48 11.64
C PHE A 32 -6.04 -20.98 12.39
N ALA A 33 -4.93 -21.71 12.30
CA ALA A 33 -3.66 -21.32 12.92
C ALA A 33 -3.14 -19.98 12.34
N LYS A 34 -3.22 -19.81 11.01
CA LYS A 34 -2.88 -18.55 10.34
C LYS A 34 -3.75 -17.40 10.82
N SER A 35 -5.06 -17.60 10.93
CA SER A 35 -6.00 -16.56 11.38
C SER A 35 -5.75 -16.17 12.83
N LEU A 36 -5.55 -17.16 13.71
CA LEU A 36 -5.23 -16.92 15.11
C LEU A 36 -3.89 -16.18 15.26
N GLY A 37 -2.86 -16.62 14.55
CA GLY A 37 -1.55 -15.95 14.51
C GLY A 37 -1.65 -14.50 14.00
N GLY A 38 -2.42 -14.25 12.96
CA GLY A 38 -2.66 -12.91 12.43
C GLY A 38 -3.42 -12.00 13.40
N PHE A 39 -4.40 -12.55 14.14
CA PHE A 39 -5.10 -11.82 15.18
C PHE A 39 -4.17 -11.42 16.33
N LEU A 40 -3.37 -12.36 16.83
CA LEU A 40 -2.40 -12.10 17.91
C LEU A 40 -1.35 -11.08 17.47
N GLU A 41 -0.82 -11.23 16.28
CA GLU A 41 0.11 -10.26 15.67
C GLU A 41 -0.48 -8.86 15.66
N ALA A 42 -1.66 -8.69 15.09
CA ALA A 42 -2.33 -7.39 14.97
C ALA A 42 -2.61 -6.76 16.35
N TYR A 43 -3.06 -7.58 17.31
CA TYR A 43 -3.35 -7.14 18.68
C TYR A 43 -2.09 -6.64 19.38
N TYR A 44 -1.03 -7.46 19.43
CA TYR A 44 0.22 -7.10 20.13
C TYR A 44 0.94 -5.92 19.48
N ILE A 45 0.98 -5.85 18.16
CA ILE A 45 1.57 -4.72 17.44
C ILE A 45 0.80 -3.42 17.72
N SER A 46 -0.54 -3.48 17.72
CA SER A 46 -1.37 -2.33 18.09
C SER A 46 -1.16 -1.91 19.54
N PHE A 47 -1.05 -2.88 20.46
CA PHE A 47 -0.79 -2.61 21.87
C PHE A 47 0.56 -1.92 22.07
N ILE A 48 1.63 -2.48 21.49
CA ILE A 48 2.99 -1.90 21.56
C ILE A 48 3.01 -0.49 20.98
N GLY A 49 2.38 -0.29 19.83
CA GLY A 49 2.32 1.03 19.19
C GLY A 49 1.60 2.07 20.05
N LYS A 50 0.50 1.70 20.67
CA LYS A 50 -0.25 2.59 21.58
C LYS A 50 0.52 2.88 22.89
N ASP A 51 1.23 1.90 23.43
CA ASP A 51 2.03 2.09 24.65
C ASP A 51 3.24 3.00 24.38
N ILE A 52 3.90 2.85 23.22
CA ILE A 52 4.97 3.77 22.79
C ILE A 52 4.45 5.21 22.71
N VAL A 53 3.29 5.42 22.07
CA VAL A 53 2.67 6.75 21.97
C VAL A 53 2.37 7.34 23.33
N ARG A 54 1.81 6.54 24.24
CA ARG A 54 1.56 6.97 25.60
C ARG A 54 2.85 7.45 26.28
N ARG A 55 3.89 6.62 26.28
CA ARG A 55 5.19 6.96 26.89
C ARG A 55 5.83 8.21 26.28
N VAL A 56 5.80 8.34 24.96
CA VAL A 56 6.36 9.51 24.26
C VAL A 56 5.55 10.76 24.60
N ARG A 57 4.22 10.70 24.68
CA ARG A 57 3.38 11.84 25.08
C ARG A 57 3.67 12.25 26.53
N ASP A 58 3.73 11.29 27.45
CA ASP A 58 3.99 11.54 28.85
C ASP A 58 5.37 12.20 29.03
N SER A 59 6.40 11.67 28.38
CA SER A 59 7.77 12.22 28.41
C SER A 59 7.86 13.60 27.77
N LEU A 60 7.20 13.80 26.63
CA LEU A 60 7.23 15.08 25.91
C LEU A 60 6.50 16.17 26.71
N LEU A 61 5.33 15.84 27.29
CA LEU A 61 4.60 16.77 28.13
C LEU A 61 5.41 17.15 29.39
N SER A 62 6.04 16.18 30.05
CA SER A 62 6.92 16.45 31.20
C SER A 62 8.05 17.39 30.81
N SER A 63 8.73 17.14 29.70
CA SER A 63 9.82 18.01 29.23
C SER A 63 9.33 19.41 28.84
N ILE A 64 8.15 19.55 28.29
CA ILE A 64 7.55 20.85 27.96
C ILE A 64 7.23 21.61 29.28
N MET A 65 6.67 20.92 30.28
CA MET A 65 6.33 21.55 31.57
C MET A 65 7.55 22.01 32.35
N GLU A 66 8.71 21.41 32.14
CA GLU A 66 10.00 21.82 32.73
C GLU A 66 10.69 22.94 31.95
N ALA A 67 10.17 23.33 30.79
CA ALA A 67 10.78 24.37 29.95
C ALA A 67 10.58 25.77 30.53
N ASP A 68 11.53 26.66 30.25
CA ASP A 68 11.50 28.08 30.70
C ASP A 68 10.30 28.83 30.07
N ILE A 69 9.81 29.84 30.78
CA ILE A 69 8.72 30.73 30.31
C ILE A 69 9.07 31.37 28.97
N ALA A 70 10.35 31.65 28.71
CA ALA A 70 10.81 32.20 27.43
C ALA A 70 10.52 31.27 26.24
N PHE A 71 10.44 29.95 26.45
CA PHE A 71 10.03 28.98 25.44
C PHE A 71 8.56 29.19 25.07
N PHE A 72 7.66 29.35 26.06
CA PHE A 72 6.21 29.51 25.82
C PHE A 72 5.85 30.87 25.19
N VAL A 73 6.67 31.90 25.41
CA VAL A 73 6.49 33.21 24.74
C VAL A 73 6.75 33.10 23.23
N LYS A 74 7.68 32.23 22.81
CA LYS A 74 8.04 32.02 21.42
C LYS A 74 7.22 30.94 20.73
N ALA A 75 6.80 29.91 21.46
CA ALA A 75 6.08 28.77 20.94
C ALA A 75 4.57 29.08 20.87
N ARG A 76 3.95 28.80 19.73
CA ARG A 76 2.50 28.87 19.59
C ARG A 76 1.85 27.63 20.20
N SER A 77 0.89 27.83 21.11
CA SER A 77 0.17 26.71 21.79
C SER A 77 -0.40 25.69 20.79
N GLY A 78 -0.94 26.16 19.67
CA GLY A 78 -1.46 25.29 18.61
C GLY A 78 -0.40 24.38 17.96
N GLU A 79 0.85 24.86 17.84
CA GLU A 79 1.96 24.07 17.32
C GLU A 79 2.34 22.96 18.30
N LEU A 80 2.43 23.26 19.59
CA LEU A 80 2.74 22.28 20.63
C LEU A 80 1.66 21.19 20.72
N ILE A 81 0.39 21.59 20.65
CA ILE A 81 -0.74 20.64 20.60
C ILE A 81 -0.67 19.77 19.36
N SER A 82 -0.38 20.35 18.18
CA SER A 82 -0.26 19.58 16.93
C SER A 82 0.88 18.56 17.00
N ARG A 83 2.03 18.90 17.56
CA ARG A 83 3.15 17.99 17.78
C ARG A 83 2.78 16.84 18.71
N LEU A 84 2.12 17.14 19.85
CA LEU A 84 1.67 16.13 20.82
C LEU A 84 0.59 15.20 20.29
N THR A 85 -0.22 15.64 19.34
CA THR A 85 -1.34 14.85 18.82
C THR A 85 -1.04 14.20 17.47
N ASN A 86 -0.58 14.98 16.49
CA ASN A 86 -0.46 14.53 15.11
C ASN A 86 0.88 13.88 14.79
N ASP A 87 2.01 14.52 15.20
CA ASP A 87 3.34 14.01 14.84
C ASP A 87 3.65 12.71 15.57
N ILE A 88 3.25 12.59 16.84
CA ILE A 88 3.38 11.34 17.60
C ILE A 88 2.53 10.22 16.97
N GLY A 89 1.36 10.53 16.41
CA GLY A 89 0.54 9.55 15.68
C GLY A 89 1.24 9.01 14.42
N ARG A 90 1.99 9.85 13.71
CA ARG A 90 2.81 9.42 12.57
C ARG A 90 3.96 8.50 12.99
N ILE A 91 4.65 8.84 14.08
CA ILE A 91 5.70 7.99 14.68
C ILE A 91 5.12 6.63 15.09
N GLN A 92 3.94 6.60 15.72
CA GLN A 92 3.25 5.36 16.05
C GLN A 92 3.07 4.46 14.82
N SER A 93 2.52 5.03 13.75
CA SER A 93 2.26 4.29 12.52
C SER A 93 3.54 3.72 11.91
N ALA A 94 4.64 4.49 11.97
CA ALA A 94 5.94 4.04 11.49
C ALA A 94 6.48 2.86 12.28
N VAL A 95 6.53 3.00 13.61
CA VAL A 95 7.16 1.99 14.49
C VAL A 95 6.32 0.73 14.60
N SER A 96 4.98 0.84 14.68
CA SER A 96 4.12 -0.34 14.85
C SER A 96 3.69 -0.95 13.52
N SER A 97 2.98 -0.18 12.68
CA SER A 97 2.34 -0.76 11.49
C SER A 97 3.31 -0.94 10.33
N TYR A 98 4.18 0.05 10.06
CA TYR A 98 5.03 -0.03 8.87
C TYR A 98 6.16 -1.03 9.05
N LEU A 99 6.82 -1.02 10.22
CA LEU A 99 7.91 -1.96 10.51
C LEU A 99 7.41 -3.42 10.54
N ALA A 100 6.26 -3.65 11.19
CA ALA A 100 5.65 -4.96 11.23
C ALA A 100 5.26 -5.47 9.84
N THR A 101 4.65 -4.60 9.02
CA THR A 101 4.31 -4.95 7.64
C THR A 101 5.57 -5.23 6.81
N MET A 102 6.63 -4.46 6.97
CA MET A 102 7.90 -4.71 6.27
C MET A 102 8.48 -6.09 6.63
N ILE A 103 8.50 -6.45 7.89
CA ILE A 103 9.02 -7.76 8.34
C ILE A 103 8.13 -8.88 7.82
N LYS A 104 6.83 -8.79 8.04
CA LYS A 104 5.86 -9.81 7.63
C LYS A 104 5.84 -10.03 6.12
N GLU A 105 5.67 -8.96 5.36
CA GLU A 105 5.57 -9.06 3.91
C GLU A 105 6.94 -9.37 3.28
N GLY A 106 8.03 -8.91 3.90
CA GLY A 106 9.38 -9.27 3.51
C GLY A 106 9.64 -10.77 3.67
N LEU A 107 9.34 -11.35 4.83
CA LEU A 107 9.46 -12.79 5.07
C LEU A 107 8.51 -13.59 4.14
N THR A 108 7.30 -13.10 3.93
CA THR A 108 6.34 -13.74 3.02
C THR A 108 6.87 -13.75 1.58
N ALA A 109 7.41 -12.63 1.11
CA ALA A 109 8.01 -12.52 -0.22
C ALA A 109 9.21 -13.46 -0.38
N VAL A 110 10.13 -13.48 0.59
CA VAL A 110 11.30 -14.37 0.57
C VAL A 110 10.86 -15.84 0.57
N GLY A 111 9.90 -16.21 1.39
CA GLY A 111 9.36 -17.57 1.45
C GLY A 111 8.69 -18.01 0.14
N LEU A 112 7.91 -17.12 -0.48
CA LEU A 112 7.25 -17.39 -1.76
C LEU A 112 8.27 -17.45 -2.92
N ILE A 113 9.26 -16.56 -2.94
CA ILE A 113 10.35 -16.60 -3.94
C ILE A 113 11.14 -17.90 -3.79
N GLY A 114 11.51 -18.27 -2.57
CA GLY A 114 12.19 -19.55 -2.29
C GLY A 114 11.38 -20.74 -2.79
N MET A 115 10.06 -20.75 -2.57
CA MET A 115 9.17 -21.80 -3.03
C MET A 115 9.09 -21.87 -4.56
N VAL A 116 8.97 -20.70 -5.22
CA VAL A 116 8.94 -20.59 -6.68
C VAL A 116 10.23 -21.13 -7.31
N ILE A 117 11.40 -20.78 -6.74
CA ILE A 117 12.70 -21.28 -7.18
C ILE A 117 12.84 -22.77 -6.96
N TYR A 118 12.37 -23.28 -5.81
CA TYR A 118 12.43 -24.71 -5.47
C TYR A 118 11.60 -25.57 -6.43
N GLN A 119 10.42 -25.09 -6.85
CA GLN A 119 9.54 -25.85 -7.74
C GLN A 119 10.07 -25.89 -9.20
N SER A 120 10.50 -24.77 -9.72
CA SER A 120 11.09 -24.71 -11.07
C SER A 120 11.99 -23.49 -11.22
N PRO A 121 13.31 -23.66 -11.17
CA PRO A 121 14.26 -22.56 -11.38
C PRO A 121 14.10 -21.86 -12.74
N LYS A 122 13.70 -22.60 -13.77
CA LYS A 122 13.48 -22.06 -15.12
C LYS A 122 12.26 -21.14 -15.18
N LEU A 123 11.13 -21.58 -14.63
CA LEU A 123 9.93 -20.74 -14.53
C LEU A 123 10.12 -19.58 -13.56
N ALA A 124 10.86 -19.78 -12.47
CA ALA A 124 11.24 -18.73 -11.53
C ALA A 124 12.02 -17.60 -12.22
N PHE A 125 12.99 -17.95 -13.04
CA PHE A 125 13.76 -16.97 -13.80
C PHE A 125 12.88 -16.17 -14.76
N ILE A 126 11.97 -16.81 -15.48
CA ILE A 126 11.01 -16.13 -16.36
C ILE A 126 10.12 -15.19 -15.56
N GLY A 127 9.54 -15.65 -14.46
CA GLY A 127 8.72 -14.83 -13.57
C GLY A 127 9.45 -13.62 -12.99
N LEU A 128 10.71 -13.82 -12.55
CA LEU A 128 11.56 -12.75 -12.03
C LEU A 128 11.99 -11.73 -13.09
N VAL A 129 12.10 -12.13 -14.36
CA VAL A 129 12.41 -11.21 -15.47
C VAL A 129 11.16 -10.44 -15.91
N VAL A 130 10.00 -11.09 -15.93
CA VAL A 130 8.73 -10.44 -16.31
C VAL A 130 8.31 -9.39 -15.29
N LEU A 131 8.55 -9.61 -14.00
CA LEU A 131 8.20 -8.66 -12.94
C LEU A 131 8.82 -7.26 -13.15
N PRO A 132 10.14 -7.07 -13.31
CA PRO A 132 10.72 -5.75 -13.56
C PRO A 132 10.17 -5.07 -14.82
N ILE A 133 9.92 -5.83 -15.88
CA ILE A 133 9.34 -5.29 -17.13
C ILE A 133 7.94 -4.73 -16.86
N ALA A 134 7.13 -5.42 -16.06
CA ALA A 134 5.82 -4.95 -15.66
C ALA A 134 5.86 -3.71 -14.76
N PHE A 135 6.90 -3.53 -13.94
CA PHE A 135 7.05 -2.37 -13.07
C PHE A 135 7.44 -1.08 -13.80
N TYR A 136 8.11 -1.16 -14.94
CA TYR A 136 8.55 0.03 -15.67
C TYR A 136 7.41 0.99 -16.06
N PRO A 137 6.32 0.57 -16.72
CA PRO A 137 5.19 1.45 -17.01
C PRO A 137 4.52 2.01 -15.75
N LEU A 138 4.51 1.26 -14.64
CA LEU A 138 3.98 1.73 -13.36
C LEU A 138 4.78 2.91 -12.80
N THR A 139 6.11 2.86 -12.88
CA THR A 139 6.95 3.97 -12.41
C THR A 139 6.71 5.25 -13.20
N LEU A 140 6.46 5.14 -14.51
CA LEU A 140 6.10 6.28 -15.35
C LEU A 140 4.76 6.91 -14.92
N LEU A 141 3.75 6.07 -14.68
CA LEU A 141 2.44 6.54 -14.17
C LEU A 141 2.55 7.14 -12.77
N ALA A 142 3.31 6.52 -11.87
CA ALA A 142 3.55 7.02 -10.51
C ALA A 142 4.22 8.41 -10.53
N ASN A 143 5.23 8.62 -11.37
CA ASN A 143 5.89 9.92 -11.52
C ASN A 143 4.93 10.99 -12.08
N ARG A 144 4.06 10.61 -13.02
CA ARG A 144 3.03 11.50 -13.54
C ARG A 144 2.01 11.85 -12.46
N MET A 145 1.57 10.87 -11.67
CA MET A 145 0.68 11.08 -10.53
C MET A 145 1.26 12.05 -9.51
N ARG A 146 2.54 11.88 -9.13
CA ARG A 146 3.22 12.82 -8.21
C ARG A 146 3.17 14.27 -8.72
N LYS A 147 3.46 14.50 -10.02
CA LYS A 147 3.40 15.82 -10.61
C LYS A 147 1.98 16.42 -10.59
N LEU A 148 0.96 15.60 -10.92
CA LEU A 148 -0.44 16.03 -10.90
C LEU A 148 -0.93 16.29 -9.47
N SER A 149 -0.57 15.46 -8.52
CA SER A 149 -0.91 15.64 -7.10
C SER A 149 -0.31 16.93 -6.53
N LYS A 150 0.96 17.22 -6.83
CA LYS A 150 1.58 18.49 -6.43
C LYS A 150 0.82 19.69 -7.01
N LYS A 151 0.49 19.63 -8.30
CA LYS A 151 -0.27 20.70 -8.97
C LYS A 151 -1.70 20.86 -8.42
N SER A 152 -2.37 19.76 -8.05
CA SER A 152 -3.67 19.78 -7.37
C SER A 152 -3.57 20.46 -6.00
N GLN A 153 -2.51 20.16 -5.22
CA GLN A 153 -2.27 20.82 -3.93
C GLN A 153 -2.02 22.33 -4.08
N GLU A 154 -1.24 22.74 -5.08
CA GLU A 154 -1.02 24.17 -5.38
C GLU A 154 -2.35 24.88 -5.68
N ILE A 155 -3.18 24.30 -6.56
CA ILE A 155 -4.49 24.88 -6.91
C ILE A 155 -5.44 24.91 -5.71
N ASN A 156 -5.45 23.87 -4.87
CA ASN A 156 -6.27 23.87 -3.65
C ASN A 156 -5.81 24.92 -2.64
N SER A 157 -4.51 25.18 -2.56
CA SER A 157 -3.95 26.28 -1.76
C SER A 157 -4.42 27.64 -2.28
N ASP A 158 -4.37 27.85 -3.61
CA ASP A 158 -4.84 29.09 -4.26
C ASP A 158 -6.35 29.29 -4.03
N ILE A 159 -7.16 28.22 -4.11
CA ILE A 159 -8.60 28.27 -3.82
C ILE A 159 -8.83 28.68 -2.36
N THR A 160 -8.09 28.10 -1.42
CA THR A 160 -8.21 28.42 0.01
C THR A 160 -7.78 29.85 0.29
N ALA A 161 -6.71 30.33 -0.31
CA ALA A 161 -6.25 31.72 -0.19
C ALA A 161 -7.30 32.69 -0.75
N HIS A 162 -7.87 32.39 -1.91
CA HIS A 162 -8.92 33.22 -2.52
C HIS A 162 -10.21 33.24 -1.69
N LEU A 163 -10.62 32.10 -1.10
CA LEU A 163 -11.75 32.08 -0.16
C LEU A 163 -11.48 32.94 1.08
N SER A 164 -10.28 32.87 1.61
CA SER A 164 -9.88 33.71 2.76
C SER A 164 -9.90 35.21 2.38
N GLU A 165 -9.45 35.56 1.17
CA GLU A 165 -9.51 36.93 0.63
C GLU A 165 -10.97 37.42 0.54
N ILE A 166 -11.87 36.60 -0.04
CA ILE A 166 -13.30 36.94 -0.16
C ILE A 166 -13.94 37.17 1.22
N PHE A 167 -13.73 36.23 2.16
CA PHE A 167 -14.39 36.32 3.48
C PHE A 167 -13.80 37.43 4.34
N ASN A 168 -12.51 37.70 4.26
CA ASN A 168 -11.88 38.79 5.00
C ASN A 168 -12.29 40.18 4.46
N ASN A 169 -12.64 40.26 3.19
CA ASN A 169 -13.04 41.55 2.53
C ASN A 169 -14.53 41.56 2.16
N ILE A 170 -15.37 40.74 2.81
CA ILE A 170 -16.77 40.59 2.42
C ILE A 170 -17.56 41.92 2.49
N GLU A 171 -17.23 42.78 3.44
CA GLU A 171 -17.85 44.10 3.57
C GLU A 171 -17.56 44.97 2.35
N MET A 172 -16.32 44.98 1.87
CA MET A 172 -15.93 45.73 0.65
C MET A 172 -16.61 45.18 -0.61
N ILE A 173 -16.70 43.86 -0.73
CA ILE A 173 -17.38 43.20 -1.84
C ILE A 173 -18.86 43.59 -1.86
N LYS A 174 -19.50 43.59 -0.67
CA LYS A 174 -20.89 44.02 -0.51
C LYS A 174 -21.09 45.52 -0.80
N ALA A 175 -20.24 46.37 -0.30
CA ALA A 175 -20.30 47.82 -0.55
C ALA A 175 -20.07 48.17 -2.03
N GLY A 176 -19.19 47.40 -2.71
CA GLY A 176 -18.90 47.61 -4.15
C GLY A 176 -19.87 46.87 -5.09
N CYS A 177 -20.83 46.07 -4.58
CA CYS A 177 -21.72 45.20 -5.36
C CYS A 177 -20.98 44.30 -6.37
N THR A 178 -19.80 43.77 -5.96
CA THR A 178 -18.91 42.98 -6.83
C THR A 178 -19.04 41.45 -6.63
N GLU A 179 -20.12 40.98 -5.98
CA GLU A 179 -20.34 39.56 -5.70
C GLU A 179 -20.30 38.67 -6.95
N ASN A 180 -20.93 39.14 -8.03
CA ASN A 180 -20.96 38.39 -9.27
C ASN A 180 -19.57 38.30 -9.95
N TYR A 181 -18.72 39.27 -9.75
CA TYR A 181 -17.35 39.29 -10.27
C TYR A 181 -16.52 38.24 -9.50
N GLU A 182 -16.53 38.27 -8.16
CA GLU A 182 -15.80 37.31 -7.32
C GLU A 182 -16.33 35.88 -7.48
N ALA A 183 -17.63 35.71 -7.62
CA ALA A 183 -18.21 34.39 -7.92
C ALA A 183 -17.71 33.81 -9.24
N LYS A 184 -17.66 34.61 -10.31
CA LYS A 184 -17.12 34.19 -11.63
C LYS A 184 -15.62 33.85 -11.53
N ARG A 185 -14.86 34.65 -10.81
CA ARG A 185 -13.43 34.44 -10.58
C ARG A 185 -13.21 33.11 -9.85
N PHE A 186 -13.97 32.84 -8.77
CA PHE A 186 -13.95 31.60 -8.05
C PHE A 186 -14.33 30.39 -8.90
N MET A 187 -15.40 30.49 -9.71
CA MET A 187 -15.78 29.45 -10.67
C MET A 187 -14.66 29.11 -11.67
N SER A 188 -13.87 30.10 -12.09
CA SER A 188 -12.70 29.86 -12.95
C SER A 188 -11.62 29.02 -12.23
N HIS A 189 -11.35 29.31 -10.96
CA HIS A 189 -10.41 28.53 -10.14
C HIS A 189 -10.88 27.09 -9.95
N THR A 190 -12.16 26.89 -9.61
CA THR A 190 -12.73 25.54 -9.42
C THR A 190 -12.79 24.75 -10.73
N ALA A 191 -13.09 25.41 -11.86
CA ALA A 191 -13.04 24.76 -13.18
C ALA A 191 -11.63 24.32 -13.57
N ASN A 192 -10.59 25.08 -13.19
CA ASN A 192 -9.20 24.69 -13.40
C ASN A 192 -8.80 23.53 -12.48
N SER A 193 -9.25 23.53 -11.21
CA SER A 193 -9.08 22.40 -10.28
C SER A 193 -9.67 21.12 -10.88
N LEU A 194 -10.92 21.16 -11.35
CA LEU A 194 -11.56 20.00 -11.97
C LEU A 194 -10.74 19.44 -13.14
N LYS A 195 -10.18 20.29 -14.00
CA LYS A 195 -9.35 19.84 -15.14
C LYS A 195 -8.10 19.08 -14.68
N ILE A 196 -7.45 19.53 -13.61
CA ILE A 196 -6.24 18.88 -13.08
C ILE A 196 -6.61 17.61 -12.34
N ASP A 197 -7.66 17.64 -11.54
CA ASP A 197 -8.15 16.48 -10.79
C ASP A 197 -8.60 15.36 -11.75
N MET A 198 -9.31 15.70 -12.83
CA MET A 198 -9.69 14.72 -13.86
C MET A 198 -8.49 14.12 -14.59
N LYS A 199 -7.39 14.88 -14.79
CA LYS A 199 -6.13 14.31 -15.31
C LYS A 199 -5.49 13.34 -14.30
N SER A 200 -5.59 13.66 -13.02
CA SER A 200 -5.12 12.80 -11.94
C SER A 200 -5.92 11.50 -11.90
N VAL A 201 -7.26 11.59 -11.89
CA VAL A 201 -8.17 10.44 -11.94
C VAL A 201 -7.89 9.57 -13.17
N LYS A 202 -7.80 10.15 -14.37
CA LYS A 202 -7.49 9.41 -15.59
C LYS A 202 -6.16 8.66 -15.50
N THR A 203 -5.15 9.26 -14.88
CA THR A 203 -3.84 8.61 -14.72
C THR A 203 -3.90 7.51 -13.66
N ALA A 204 -4.65 7.71 -12.57
CA ALA A 204 -4.86 6.70 -11.54
C ALA A 204 -5.63 5.49 -12.07
N GLU A 205 -6.74 5.73 -12.75
CA GLU A 205 -7.58 4.68 -13.30
C GLU A 205 -6.92 3.89 -14.45
N ALA A 206 -5.95 4.48 -15.15
CA ALA A 206 -5.17 3.77 -16.17
C ALA A 206 -4.24 2.70 -15.58
N VAL A 207 -3.97 2.72 -14.27
CA VAL A 207 -3.10 1.72 -13.62
C VAL A 207 -3.76 0.34 -13.64
N ASN A 208 -5.05 0.24 -13.32
CA ASN A 208 -5.74 -1.04 -13.22
C ASN A 208 -5.78 -1.81 -14.55
N PRO A 209 -6.28 -1.23 -15.67
CA PRO A 209 -6.26 -1.92 -16.97
C PRO A 209 -4.85 -2.29 -17.43
N LEU A 210 -3.87 -1.42 -17.16
CA LEU A 210 -2.49 -1.72 -17.51
C LEU A 210 -1.98 -2.94 -16.75
N MET A 211 -2.27 -3.02 -15.45
CA MET A 211 -1.89 -4.17 -14.62
C MET A 211 -2.61 -5.45 -15.04
N GLU A 212 -3.87 -5.37 -15.42
CA GLU A 212 -4.61 -6.52 -15.93
C GLU A 212 -3.98 -7.07 -17.23
N ILE A 213 -3.65 -6.20 -18.18
CA ILE A 213 -3.02 -6.60 -19.43
C ILE A 213 -1.64 -7.22 -19.17
N LEU A 214 -0.81 -6.56 -18.34
CA LEU A 214 0.51 -7.08 -17.99
C LEU A 214 0.42 -8.41 -17.25
N GLY A 215 -0.53 -8.54 -16.33
CA GLY A 215 -0.82 -9.78 -15.62
C GLY A 215 -1.27 -10.90 -16.57
N ALA A 216 -2.14 -10.60 -17.52
CA ALA A 216 -2.59 -11.57 -18.53
C ALA A 216 -1.44 -12.04 -19.44
N VAL A 217 -0.59 -11.12 -19.90
CA VAL A 217 0.61 -11.46 -20.68
C VAL A 217 1.57 -12.33 -19.87
N ALA A 218 1.84 -11.96 -18.62
CA ALA A 218 2.68 -12.75 -17.72
C ALA A 218 2.09 -14.16 -17.50
N ALA A 219 0.79 -14.25 -17.23
CA ALA A 219 0.11 -15.53 -17.08
C ALA A 219 0.19 -16.37 -18.34
N ALA A 220 -0.02 -15.79 -19.51
CA ALA A 220 0.07 -16.49 -20.80
C ALA A 220 1.46 -17.08 -21.04
N VAL A 221 2.51 -16.31 -20.77
CA VAL A 221 3.91 -16.79 -20.90
C VAL A 221 4.18 -17.95 -19.95
N VAL A 222 3.76 -17.82 -18.67
CA VAL A 222 3.97 -18.87 -17.66
C VAL A 222 3.14 -20.12 -17.99
N ILE A 223 1.90 -19.98 -18.48
CA ILE A 223 1.07 -21.10 -18.90
C ILE A 223 1.69 -21.82 -20.11
N TYR A 224 2.20 -21.06 -21.07
CA TYR A 224 2.82 -21.65 -22.25
C TYR A 224 4.10 -22.44 -21.90
N VAL A 225 5.03 -21.81 -21.20
CA VAL A 225 6.31 -22.45 -20.85
C VAL A 225 6.09 -23.56 -19.80
N GLY A 226 5.28 -23.30 -18.77
CA GLY A 226 4.99 -24.30 -17.74
C GLY A 226 4.17 -25.47 -18.27
N GLY A 227 3.25 -25.23 -19.21
CA GLY A 227 2.52 -26.29 -19.92
C GLY A 227 3.46 -27.19 -20.72
N MET A 228 4.47 -26.63 -21.40
CA MET A 228 5.50 -27.42 -22.07
C MET A 228 6.29 -28.31 -21.08
N GLU A 229 6.71 -27.77 -19.92
CA GLU A 229 7.42 -28.55 -18.89
C GLU A 229 6.56 -29.69 -18.33
N VAL A 230 5.25 -29.48 -18.20
CA VAL A 230 4.29 -30.53 -17.79
C VAL A 230 4.13 -31.58 -18.89
N MET A 231 4.00 -31.19 -20.16
CA MET A 231 3.89 -32.12 -21.31
C MET A 231 5.14 -32.97 -21.48
N GLU A 232 6.31 -32.40 -21.14
CA GLU A 232 7.59 -33.13 -21.16
C GLU A 232 7.84 -33.97 -19.88
N ASN A 233 6.86 -34.09 -18.98
CA ASN A 233 6.94 -34.79 -17.70
C ASN A 233 8.07 -34.30 -16.76
N ARG A 234 8.50 -33.04 -16.91
CA ARG A 234 9.51 -32.43 -16.03
C ARG A 234 8.91 -31.78 -14.78
N LEU A 235 7.64 -31.44 -14.85
CA LEU A 235 6.85 -30.91 -13.75
C LEU A 235 5.54 -31.72 -13.59
N SER A 236 5.07 -31.92 -12.35
CA SER A 236 3.73 -32.43 -12.14
C SER A 236 2.69 -31.31 -12.36
N VAL A 237 1.43 -31.71 -12.62
CA VAL A 237 0.33 -30.74 -12.71
C VAL A 237 0.18 -29.97 -11.40
N GLY A 238 0.30 -30.66 -10.27
CA GLY A 238 0.24 -30.05 -8.94
C GLY A 238 1.36 -29.05 -8.68
N GLU A 239 2.59 -29.36 -9.12
CA GLU A 239 3.72 -28.41 -9.03
C GLU A 239 3.48 -27.15 -9.84
N PHE A 240 2.99 -27.29 -11.07
CA PHE A 240 2.67 -26.17 -11.94
C PHE A 240 1.61 -25.24 -11.35
N PHE A 241 0.49 -25.78 -10.84
CA PHE A 241 -0.57 -24.96 -10.22
C PHE A 241 -0.11 -24.37 -8.87
N SER A 242 0.71 -25.08 -8.12
CA SER A 242 1.32 -24.56 -6.90
C SER A 242 2.28 -23.39 -7.19
N PHE A 243 3.07 -23.48 -8.27
CA PHE A 243 3.92 -22.42 -8.79
C PHE A 243 3.09 -21.20 -9.20
N LEU A 244 2.06 -21.37 -10.01
CA LEU A 244 1.16 -20.30 -10.43
C LEU A 244 0.57 -19.58 -9.21
N THR A 245 0.07 -20.34 -8.26
CA THR A 245 -0.52 -19.77 -7.04
C THR A 245 0.52 -19.00 -6.23
N ALA A 246 1.75 -19.51 -6.09
CA ALA A 246 2.82 -18.79 -5.39
C ALA A 246 3.18 -17.49 -6.11
N LEU A 247 3.20 -17.49 -7.44
CA LEU A 247 3.46 -16.30 -8.26
C LEU A 247 2.38 -15.24 -8.07
N PHE A 248 1.09 -15.63 -8.09
CA PHE A 248 0.00 -14.69 -7.84
C PHE A 248 -0.01 -14.15 -6.41
N LEU A 249 0.30 -15.00 -5.43
CA LEU A 249 0.41 -14.57 -4.03
C LEU A 249 1.57 -13.59 -3.79
N LEU A 250 2.62 -13.61 -4.61
CA LEU A 250 3.74 -12.66 -4.52
C LEU A 250 3.33 -11.21 -4.81
N TYR A 251 2.26 -10.99 -5.57
CA TYR A 251 1.78 -9.64 -5.88
C TYR A 251 1.45 -8.82 -4.63
N THR A 252 0.79 -9.43 -3.67
CA THR A 252 0.34 -8.74 -2.44
C THR A 252 1.50 -8.22 -1.59
N PRO A 253 2.50 -9.04 -1.19
CA PRO A 253 3.64 -8.56 -0.41
C PRO A 253 4.47 -7.49 -1.15
N ILE A 254 4.68 -7.63 -2.46
CA ILE A 254 5.42 -6.63 -3.23
C ILE A 254 4.70 -5.28 -3.23
N ARG A 255 3.39 -5.27 -3.44
CA ARG A 255 2.57 -4.06 -3.39
C ARG A 255 2.57 -3.43 -2.00
N GLN A 256 2.45 -4.22 -0.95
CA GLN A 256 2.43 -3.72 0.43
C GLN A 256 3.79 -3.14 0.84
N LEU A 257 4.90 -3.80 0.51
CA LEU A 257 6.25 -3.29 0.75
C LEU A 257 6.48 -1.94 0.07
N SER A 258 6.08 -1.80 -1.20
CA SER A 258 6.17 -0.53 -1.93
C SER A 258 5.34 0.59 -1.28
N SER A 259 4.12 0.27 -0.82
CA SER A 259 3.25 1.23 -0.13
C SER A 259 3.83 1.68 1.21
N VAL A 260 4.34 0.74 2.00
CA VAL A 260 4.93 1.00 3.32
C VAL A 260 6.20 1.84 3.20
N PHE A 261 7.04 1.56 2.21
CA PHE A 261 8.26 2.33 1.97
C PHE A 261 7.98 3.83 1.76
N ASN A 262 6.95 4.16 0.97
CA ASN A 262 6.55 5.56 0.77
C ASN A 262 6.04 6.21 2.07
N LYS A 263 5.19 5.51 2.83
CA LYS A 263 4.65 6.01 4.10
C LYS A 263 5.71 6.16 5.20
N PHE A 264 6.75 5.33 5.14
CA PHE A 264 7.87 5.41 6.09
C PHE A 264 8.69 6.69 5.90
N GLN A 265 8.83 7.16 4.65
CA GLN A 265 9.48 8.45 4.37
C GLN A 265 8.71 9.63 4.98
N ASP A 266 7.37 9.59 4.94
CA ASP A 266 6.53 10.63 5.55
C ASP A 266 6.68 10.64 7.08
N ALA A 267 6.88 9.48 7.70
CA ALA A 267 7.07 9.37 9.14
C ALA A 267 8.48 9.84 9.60
N ILE A 268 9.51 9.63 8.78
CA ILE A 268 10.86 10.16 9.05
C ILE A 268 10.86 11.69 9.03
N ALA A 269 10.05 12.29 8.17
CA ALA A 269 9.93 13.75 8.10
C ALA A 269 9.25 14.35 9.35
N ALA A 270 8.41 13.59 10.02
CA ALA A 270 7.73 14.01 11.26
C ALA A 270 8.63 13.92 12.48
#